data_7cca12843e83b2763091f8e46e4a33a1
#
_entry.id   7cca12843e83b2763091f8e46e4a33a1
#
_cell.length_a   1.000
_cell.length_b   1.000
_cell.length_c   1.000
_cell.angle_alpha   90.00
_cell.angle_beta   90.00
_cell.angle_gamma   90.00
#
_symmetry.space_group_name_H-M   'P 1'
#
loop_
_entity.id
_entity.type
_entity.pdbx_description
1 polymer ?
#
loop_
_entity_poly.entity_id
_entity_poly.type
_entity_poly.pdbx_seq_one_letter_code
_entity_poly.pdbx_strand_id
1 'polypeptide(L)'
;MPFAICAPVVSQYAALAALEGPQDCVSEFKAHYLAARNLMCERLDDLDSIFAYQRPDGSYLMFPKILLAEGKDSMAFCKNLLKKGRVSTTPGIAFGPTGESHLRLSFCVPFDEINKAFDRIRALFV
;
A
#
# COMPACT_ATOMS: atom_id res chain seq x y z
N MET A 1 -18.59 -28.56 -10.60
CA MET A 1 -18.72 -28.94 -9.19
C MET A 1 -18.14 -27.80 -8.36
N PRO A 2 -18.83 -27.21 -7.38
CA PRO A 2 -18.24 -26.13 -6.58
C PRO A 2 -17.08 -26.66 -5.73
N PHE A 3 -15.98 -25.91 -5.68
CA PHE A 3 -14.79 -26.29 -4.89
C PHE A 3 -15.00 -26.19 -3.37
N ALA A 4 -16.04 -25.45 -2.95
CA ALA A 4 -16.46 -25.35 -1.56
C ALA A 4 -17.98 -25.25 -1.48
N ILE A 5 -18.59 -25.94 -0.52
CA ILE A 5 -20.05 -25.96 -0.30
C ILE A 5 -20.41 -24.94 0.77
N CYS A 6 -19.59 -24.78 1.81
CA CYS A 6 -19.80 -23.83 2.90
C CYS A 6 -18.46 -23.49 3.58
N ALA A 7 -18.45 -22.39 4.35
CA ALA A 7 -17.31 -22.08 5.21
C ALA A 7 -17.19 -23.14 6.34
N PRO A 8 -15.96 -23.48 6.78
CA PRO A 8 -15.77 -24.36 7.91
C PRO A 8 -16.49 -23.85 9.18
N VAL A 9 -17.08 -24.75 9.96
CA VAL A 9 -17.86 -24.39 11.15
C VAL A 9 -17.04 -23.55 12.14
N VAL A 10 -15.78 -23.89 12.36
CA VAL A 10 -14.87 -23.12 13.24
C VAL A 10 -14.75 -21.66 12.78
N SER A 11 -14.62 -21.44 11.46
CA SER A 11 -14.55 -20.09 10.89
C SER A 11 -15.86 -19.32 11.05
N GLN A 12 -17.01 -19.99 11.01
CA GLN A 12 -18.31 -19.36 11.26
C GLN A 12 -18.44 -18.89 12.71
N TYR A 13 -18.04 -19.71 13.69
CA TYR A 13 -18.04 -19.31 15.11
C TYR A 13 -17.03 -18.19 15.38
N ALA A 14 -15.85 -18.23 14.76
CA ALA A 14 -14.87 -17.15 14.88
C ALA A 14 -15.41 -15.81 14.31
N ALA A 15 -16.07 -15.85 13.16
CA ALA A 15 -16.71 -14.68 12.57
C ALA A 15 -17.84 -14.13 13.46
N LEU A 16 -18.68 -15.00 14.01
CA LEU A 16 -19.75 -14.61 14.93
C LEU A 16 -19.18 -13.92 16.17
N ALA A 17 -18.17 -14.53 16.81
CA ALA A 17 -17.50 -13.95 17.98
C ALA A 17 -16.85 -12.59 17.66
N ALA A 18 -16.27 -12.41 16.47
CA ALA A 18 -15.69 -11.16 16.04
C ALA A 18 -16.75 -10.06 15.81
N LEU A 19 -17.94 -10.44 15.34
CA LEU A 19 -19.04 -9.50 15.07
C LEU A 19 -19.79 -9.08 16.34
N GLU A 20 -20.00 -10.04 17.26
CA GLU A 20 -20.75 -9.82 18.50
C GLU A 20 -19.88 -9.35 19.68
N GLY A 21 -18.57 -9.55 19.59
CA GLY A 21 -17.60 -9.16 20.61
C GLY A 21 -17.29 -7.67 20.66
N PRO A 22 -16.43 -7.24 21.62
CA PRO A 22 -15.99 -5.85 21.72
C PRO A 22 -15.37 -5.34 20.42
N GLN A 23 -15.72 -4.09 20.05
CA GLN A 23 -15.26 -3.45 18.80
C GLN A 23 -14.15 -2.41 19.04
N ASP A 24 -13.58 -2.32 20.24
CA ASP A 24 -12.56 -1.33 20.59
C ASP A 24 -11.32 -1.41 19.71
N CYS A 25 -10.91 -2.64 19.33
CA CYS A 25 -9.80 -2.87 18.42
C CYS A 25 -10.00 -2.22 17.04
N VAL A 26 -11.25 -2.10 16.56
CA VAL A 26 -11.54 -1.44 15.26
C VAL A 26 -11.22 0.05 15.35
N SER A 27 -11.55 0.69 16.46
CA SER A 27 -11.24 2.11 16.71
C SER A 27 -9.73 2.35 16.83
N GLU A 28 -9.01 1.46 17.51
CA GLU A 28 -7.55 1.49 17.63
C GLU A 28 -6.87 1.32 16.26
N PHE A 29 -7.29 0.33 15.48
CA PHE A 29 -6.77 0.11 14.13
C PHE A 29 -7.04 1.29 13.21
N LYS A 30 -8.26 1.87 13.28
CA LYS A 30 -8.61 3.06 12.50
C LYS A 30 -7.68 4.24 12.83
N ALA A 31 -7.42 4.50 14.10
CA ALA A 31 -6.53 5.57 14.52
C ALA A 31 -5.09 5.34 14.02
N HIS A 32 -4.58 4.11 14.15
CA HIS A 32 -3.25 3.73 13.68
C HIS A 32 -3.11 3.90 12.16
N TYR A 33 -4.05 3.36 11.38
CA TYR A 33 -4.01 3.45 9.92
C TYR A 33 -4.23 4.88 9.41
N LEU A 34 -5.00 5.69 10.12
CA LEU A 34 -5.15 7.10 9.80
C LEU A 34 -3.82 7.85 9.95
N ALA A 35 -3.08 7.60 11.02
CA ALA A 35 -1.76 8.18 11.24
C ALA A 35 -0.75 7.69 10.18
N ALA A 36 -0.72 6.39 9.88
CA ALA A 36 0.16 5.81 8.85
C ALA A 36 -0.14 6.37 7.45
N ARG A 37 -1.43 6.54 7.10
CA ARG A 37 -1.86 7.18 5.86
C ARG A 37 -1.36 8.62 5.76
N ASN A 38 -1.52 9.39 6.84
CA ASN A 38 -1.11 10.79 6.85
C ASN A 38 0.41 10.91 6.67
N LEU A 39 1.18 10.10 7.40
CA LEU A 39 2.64 10.04 7.21
C LEU A 39 3.02 9.69 5.76
N MET A 40 2.36 8.70 5.16
CA MET A 40 2.65 8.34 3.76
C MET A 40 2.29 9.45 2.79
N CYS A 41 1.20 10.20 3.03
CA CYS A 41 0.86 11.38 2.25
C CYS A 41 1.95 12.46 2.35
N GLU A 42 2.39 12.81 3.56
CA GLU A 42 3.47 13.76 3.79
C GLU A 42 4.75 13.37 3.03
N ARG A 43 5.12 12.08 3.09
CA ARG A 43 6.30 11.58 2.38
C ARG A 43 6.14 11.58 0.85
N LEU A 44 4.93 11.37 0.34
CA LEU A 44 4.64 11.50 -1.10
C LEU A 44 4.64 12.96 -1.56
N ASP A 45 4.11 13.88 -0.73
CA ASP A 45 4.14 15.32 -1.00
C ASP A 45 5.60 15.85 -1.06
N ASP A 46 6.49 15.30 -0.24
CA ASP A 46 7.95 15.57 -0.31
C ASP A 46 8.62 15.09 -1.63
N LEU A 47 7.95 14.25 -2.41
CA LEU A 47 8.42 13.66 -3.66
C LEU A 47 7.44 13.92 -4.82
N ASP A 48 6.83 15.09 -4.84
CA ASP A 48 5.82 15.53 -5.83
C ASP A 48 6.34 15.57 -7.28
N SER A 49 7.66 15.71 -7.46
CA SER A 49 8.32 15.61 -8.77
C SER A 49 8.40 14.16 -9.29
N ILE A 50 8.27 13.18 -8.41
CA ILE A 50 8.38 11.75 -8.72
C ILE A 50 7.02 11.09 -8.79
N PHE A 51 6.11 11.46 -7.87
CA PHE A 51 4.81 10.83 -7.70
C PHE A 51 3.66 11.83 -7.70
N ALA A 52 2.55 11.44 -8.35
CA ALA A 52 1.26 12.09 -8.17
C ALA A 52 0.28 11.07 -7.60
N TYR A 53 -0.52 11.46 -6.63
CA TYR A 53 -1.46 10.56 -6.00
C TYR A 53 -2.77 11.25 -5.63
N GLN A 54 -3.81 10.44 -5.46
CA GLN A 54 -5.05 10.85 -4.83
C GLN A 54 -5.06 10.30 -3.41
N ARG A 55 -5.35 11.17 -2.42
CA ARG A 55 -5.44 10.76 -1.02
C ARG A 55 -6.59 9.76 -0.86
N PRO A 56 -6.34 8.54 -0.36
CA PRO A 56 -7.39 7.55 -0.21
C PRO A 56 -8.28 7.87 1.00
N ASP A 57 -9.59 7.69 0.84
CA ASP A 57 -10.56 7.85 1.94
C ASP A 57 -10.59 6.63 2.87
N GLY A 58 -10.10 5.50 2.40
CA GLY A 58 -10.07 4.23 3.14
C GLY A 58 -8.94 3.32 2.68
N SER A 59 -9.01 2.04 3.10
CA SER A 59 -7.97 1.05 2.83
C SER A 59 -6.67 1.30 3.61
N TYR A 60 -5.67 0.48 3.35
CA TYR A 60 -4.29 0.57 3.84
C TYR A 60 -3.29 0.62 2.68
N LEU A 61 -3.78 1.01 1.51
CA LEU A 61 -3.02 1.03 0.26
C LEU A 61 -3.05 2.43 -0.37
N MET A 62 -1.95 2.79 -1.04
CA MET A 62 -1.82 3.94 -1.93
C MET A 62 -1.50 3.45 -3.34
N PHE A 63 -1.96 4.18 -4.35
CA PHE A 63 -1.73 3.84 -5.75
C PHE A 63 -1.22 5.07 -6.53
N PRO A 64 -0.03 5.60 -6.18
CA PRO A 64 0.53 6.77 -6.83
C PRO A 64 0.96 6.47 -8.26
N LYS A 65 0.78 7.49 -9.11
CA LYS A 65 1.30 7.53 -10.48
C LYS A 65 2.76 7.96 -10.44
N ILE A 66 3.60 7.29 -11.22
CA ILE A 66 5.00 7.62 -11.41
C ILE A 66 5.09 8.68 -12.52
N LEU A 67 5.68 9.84 -12.22
CA LEU A 67 5.83 10.97 -13.15
C LEU A 67 7.11 10.89 -13.98
N LEU A 68 8.10 10.12 -13.53
CA LEU A 68 9.36 9.93 -14.22
C LEU A 68 9.17 9.13 -15.52
N ALA A 69 10.04 9.37 -16.50
CA ALA A 69 10.01 8.65 -17.78
C ALA A 69 10.17 7.13 -17.63
N GLU A 70 10.93 6.69 -16.63
CA GLU A 70 11.13 5.29 -16.26
C GLU A 70 9.85 4.62 -15.74
N GLY A 71 8.88 5.41 -15.28
CA GLY A 71 7.60 4.93 -14.78
C GLY A 71 6.66 4.40 -15.87
N LYS A 72 6.99 4.59 -17.15
CA LYS A 72 6.21 4.01 -18.28
C LYS A 72 6.18 2.49 -18.25
N ASP A 73 7.16 1.85 -17.66
CA ASP A 73 7.21 0.42 -17.35
C ASP A 73 7.22 0.26 -15.83
N SER A 74 6.03 0.11 -15.24
CA SER A 74 5.86 -0.03 -13.80
C SER A 74 6.59 -1.24 -13.22
N MET A 75 6.72 -2.33 -13.99
CA MET A 75 7.45 -3.52 -13.59
C MET A 75 8.96 -3.26 -13.51
N ALA A 76 9.53 -2.61 -14.51
CA ALA A 76 10.95 -2.25 -14.52
C ALA A 76 11.26 -1.26 -13.39
N PHE A 77 10.40 -0.27 -13.17
CA PHE A 77 10.52 0.70 -12.07
C PHE A 77 10.53 0.01 -10.69
N CYS A 78 9.56 -0.87 -10.43
CA CYS A 78 9.50 -1.62 -9.16
C CYS A 78 10.72 -2.53 -8.96
N LYS A 79 11.22 -3.17 -10.02
CA LYS A 79 12.46 -3.96 -9.97
C LYS A 79 13.69 -3.11 -9.65
N ASN A 80 13.76 -1.88 -10.18
CA ASN A 80 14.83 -0.94 -9.88
C ASN A 80 14.78 -0.50 -8.40
N LEU A 81 13.59 -0.14 -7.90
CA LEU A 81 13.37 0.18 -6.49
C LEU A 81 13.82 -0.97 -5.58
N LEU A 82 13.44 -2.21 -5.91
CA LEU A 82 13.81 -3.37 -5.12
C LEU A 82 15.33 -3.61 -5.14
N LYS A 83 15.96 -3.57 -6.31
CA LYS A 83 17.40 -3.89 -6.46
C LYS A 83 18.30 -2.82 -5.87
N LYS A 84 18.04 -1.55 -6.15
CA LYS A 84 18.90 -0.44 -5.75
C LYS A 84 18.45 0.21 -4.44
N GLY A 85 17.13 0.42 -4.27
CA GLY A 85 16.57 1.08 -3.09
C GLY A 85 16.24 0.13 -1.93
N ARG A 86 16.21 -1.20 -2.20
CA ARG A 86 15.73 -2.17 -1.20
C ARG A 86 14.30 -1.87 -0.72
N VAL A 87 13.47 -1.31 -1.61
CA VAL A 87 12.06 -0.99 -1.36
C VAL A 87 11.21 -1.91 -2.24
N SER A 88 10.37 -2.71 -1.59
CA SER A 88 9.43 -3.61 -2.26
C SER A 88 8.11 -2.90 -2.50
N THR A 89 7.65 -2.90 -3.76
CA THR A 89 6.37 -2.31 -4.18
C THR A 89 5.70 -3.23 -5.19
N THR A 90 4.41 -3.06 -5.42
CA THR A 90 3.70 -3.83 -6.45
C THR A 90 3.54 -2.97 -7.70
N PRO A 91 3.97 -3.44 -8.89
CA PRO A 91 3.82 -2.69 -10.13
C PRO A 91 2.34 -2.58 -10.51
N GLY A 92 1.94 -1.41 -11.02
CA GLY A 92 0.55 -1.14 -11.35
C GLY A 92 0.00 -2.01 -12.46
N ILE A 93 0.84 -2.44 -13.41
CA ILE A 93 0.44 -3.38 -14.48
C ILE A 93 -0.13 -4.70 -13.94
N ALA A 94 0.22 -5.11 -12.73
CA ALA A 94 -0.36 -6.30 -12.08
C ALA A 94 -1.89 -6.16 -11.82
N PHE A 95 -2.43 -4.95 -11.90
CA PHE A 95 -3.86 -4.65 -11.73
C PHE A 95 -4.57 -4.35 -13.06
N GLY A 96 -3.90 -4.62 -14.16
CA GLY A 96 -4.41 -4.43 -15.51
C GLY A 96 -3.73 -3.27 -16.28
N PRO A 97 -4.02 -3.13 -17.58
CA PRO A 97 -3.35 -2.14 -18.45
C PRO A 97 -3.50 -0.69 -17.98
N THR A 98 -4.62 -0.34 -17.37
CA THR A 98 -4.87 1.01 -16.84
C THR A 98 -4.03 1.34 -15.59
N GLY A 99 -3.46 0.31 -14.94
CA GLY A 99 -2.54 0.47 -13.82
C GLY A 99 -1.10 0.77 -14.24
N GLU A 100 -0.79 0.75 -15.54
CA GLU A 100 0.55 1.10 -16.00
C GLU A 100 0.93 2.53 -15.60
N SER A 101 2.22 2.77 -15.41
CA SER A 101 2.76 4.00 -14.81
C SER A 101 2.35 4.27 -13.36
N HIS A 102 1.82 3.27 -12.65
CA HIS A 102 1.52 3.36 -11.23
C HIS A 102 2.28 2.30 -10.44
N LEU A 103 2.34 2.50 -9.14
CA LEU A 103 2.78 1.44 -8.21
C LEU A 103 1.85 1.40 -6.99
N ARG A 104 1.75 0.25 -6.36
CA ARG A 104 0.99 0.10 -5.13
C ARG A 104 1.93 0.08 -3.93
N LEU A 105 1.67 0.99 -3.00
CA LEU A 105 2.31 1.04 -1.69
C LEU A 105 1.33 0.58 -0.61
N SER A 106 1.86 -0.06 0.43
CA SER A 106 1.10 -0.38 1.64
C SER A 106 1.63 0.44 2.81
N PHE A 107 0.73 1.05 3.58
CA PHE A 107 1.07 1.70 4.84
C PHE A 107 0.71 0.85 6.07
N CYS A 108 0.48 -0.45 5.86
CA CYS A 108 0.31 -1.46 6.91
C CYS A 108 1.68 -1.98 7.40
N VAL A 109 2.57 -1.05 7.74
CA VAL A 109 3.93 -1.31 8.22
C VAL A 109 4.27 -0.30 9.32
N PRO A 110 5.29 -0.54 10.17
CA PRO A 110 5.75 0.43 11.16
C PRO A 110 6.14 1.77 10.52
N PHE A 111 5.92 2.88 11.24
CA PHE A 111 6.17 4.23 10.73
C PHE A 111 7.63 4.47 10.34
N ASP A 112 8.57 3.88 11.06
CA ASP A 112 10.00 3.95 10.74
C ASP A 112 10.34 3.25 9.42
N GLU A 113 9.65 2.17 9.07
CA GLU A 113 9.81 1.50 7.77
C GLU A 113 9.25 2.35 6.61
N ILE A 114 8.15 3.09 6.82
CA ILE A 114 7.65 4.07 5.85
C ILE A 114 8.74 5.12 5.61
N ASN A 115 9.26 5.74 6.66
CA ASN A 115 10.30 6.76 6.57
C ASN A 115 11.56 6.23 5.85
N LYS A 116 12.08 5.08 6.28
CA LYS A 116 13.26 4.45 5.63
C LYS A 116 13.03 4.16 4.14
N ALA A 117 11.83 3.71 3.77
CA ALA A 117 11.52 3.43 2.37
C ALA A 117 11.57 4.72 1.53
N PHE A 118 10.95 5.80 1.99
CA PHE A 118 10.95 7.07 1.29
C PHE A 118 12.32 7.74 1.25
N ASP A 119 13.12 7.65 2.32
CA ASP A 119 14.52 8.13 2.31
C ASP A 119 15.35 7.42 1.24
N ARG A 120 15.16 6.09 1.08
CA ARG A 120 15.82 5.31 0.03
C ARG A 120 15.33 5.66 -1.36
N ILE A 121 14.02 5.92 -1.54
CA ILE A 121 13.46 6.40 -2.81
C ILE A 121 14.06 7.76 -3.17
N ARG A 122 14.10 8.69 -2.22
CA ARG A 122 14.71 10.02 -2.41
C ARG A 122 16.16 9.90 -2.86
N ALA A 123 16.96 9.11 -2.17
CA ALA A 123 18.38 8.90 -2.49
C ALA A 123 18.64 8.28 -3.89
N LEU A 124 17.64 7.69 -4.53
CA LEU A 124 17.75 7.12 -5.88
C LEU A 124 17.40 8.11 -7.00
N PHE A 125 16.54 9.08 -6.73
CA PHE A 125 15.94 9.91 -7.77
C PHE A 125 16.09 11.42 -7.54
N VAL A 126 16.54 11.84 -6.38
CA VAL A 126 16.84 13.21 -5.98
C VAL A 126 18.28 13.33 -5.50
#